data_fe17baca485d8baed1036f559512ed50
#
_entry.id   fe17baca485d8baed1036f559512ed50
#
_cell.length_a   1.000
_cell.length_b   1.000
_cell.length_c   1.000
_cell.angle_alpha   90.00
_cell.angle_beta   90.00
_cell.angle_gamma   90.00
#
_symmetry.space_group_name_H-M   'P 1'
#
loop_
_entity.id
_entity.type
_entity.pdbx_description
1 polymer ?
#
loop_
_entity_poly.entity_id
_entity_poly.type
_entity_poly.pdbx_seq_one_letter_code
_entity_poly.pdbx_strand_id
1 'polypeptide(L)'
;MPTLSLVIPLYNEEGNVADLVREITAALPAGDLELILVDDCSTDATVANIPHHSFIRVLEFSENRGQSAAMHAGIMAATAPVIALLDGDLQNDPKDIPAMLAKLAEGYDLVCGYRAKRKDTAFKRLQSRIANFVRSRFTGDGVRDTGCTLKVLRTPCRDCLILFRGMHRFIPALIKGGGHRLAEMPVNHRPRISGVSKYGFGDRALRATTDMFGVKWLLSRQCRYQVKPPRPVPTETAPPTPPV
;
A
#
# COMPACT_ATOMS: atom_id res chain seq x y z
N MET A 1 2.63 -19.96 8.90
CA MET A 1 2.89 -18.52 8.76
C MET A 1 2.04 -18.00 7.62
N PRO A 2 1.44 -16.81 7.70
CA PRO A 2 0.60 -16.29 6.63
C PRO A 2 1.42 -16.10 5.36
N THR A 3 0.80 -16.31 4.20
CA THR A 3 1.41 -16.05 2.89
C THR A 3 1.07 -14.67 2.34
N LEU A 4 0.01 -14.05 2.89
CA LEU A 4 -0.50 -12.73 2.51
C LEU A 4 -0.85 -11.90 3.74
N SER A 5 -0.33 -10.69 3.84
CA SER A 5 -0.81 -9.65 4.77
C SER A 5 -1.69 -8.67 4.00
N LEU A 6 -2.97 -8.56 4.36
CA LEU A 6 -3.90 -7.60 3.78
C LEU A 6 -4.02 -6.40 4.73
N VAL A 7 -3.61 -5.22 4.27
CA VAL A 7 -3.59 -3.97 5.04
C VAL A 7 -4.75 -3.08 4.64
N ILE A 8 -5.54 -2.64 5.61
CA ILE A 8 -6.73 -1.81 5.40
C ILE A 8 -6.72 -0.65 6.41
N PRO A 9 -6.55 0.59 5.97
CA PRO A 9 -6.78 1.77 6.81
C PRO A 9 -8.26 1.99 7.01
N LEU A 10 -8.67 2.25 8.26
CA LEU A 10 -10.04 2.53 8.67
C LEU A 10 -10.13 3.91 9.32
N TYR A 11 -11.20 4.63 9.06
CA TYR A 11 -11.57 5.85 9.76
C TYR A 11 -13.05 6.14 9.62
N ASN A 12 -13.83 5.91 10.69
CA ASN A 12 -15.28 6.07 10.72
C ASN A 12 -15.96 5.25 9.62
N GLU A 13 -15.77 3.92 9.69
CA GLU A 13 -16.28 2.92 8.75
C GLU A 13 -17.19 1.88 9.46
N GLU A 14 -17.89 2.31 10.54
CA GLU A 14 -18.76 1.44 11.37
C GLU A 14 -19.80 0.66 10.58
N GLY A 15 -20.32 1.25 9.47
CA GLY A 15 -21.29 0.62 8.60
C GLY A 15 -20.69 -0.33 7.54
N ASN A 16 -19.37 -0.38 7.41
CA ASN A 16 -18.71 -1.13 6.34
C ASN A 16 -17.82 -2.27 6.86
N VAL A 17 -17.23 -2.12 8.05
CA VAL A 17 -16.14 -2.98 8.51
C VAL A 17 -16.54 -4.45 8.65
N ALA A 18 -17.73 -4.75 9.15
CA ALA A 18 -18.20 -6.13 9.31
C ALA A 18 -18.42 -6.82 7.95
N ASP A 19 -19.05 -6.11 7.00
CA ASP A 19 -19.26 -6.60 5.63
C ASP A 19 -17.95 -6.78 4.88
N LEU A 20 -17.00 -5.86 5.07
CA LEU A 20 -15.67 -5.93 4.50
C LEU A 20 -14.92 -7.20 4.95
N VAL A 21 -14.90 -7.49 6.25
CA VAL A 21 -14.28 -8.71 6.78
C VAL A 21 -14.97 -9.96 6.23
N ARG A 22 -16.30 -9.96 6.13
CA ARG A 22 -17.06 -11.07 5.53
C ARG A 22 -16.69 -11.28 4.05
N GLU A 23 -16.57 -10.22 3.25
CA GLU A 23 -16.19 -10.34 1.85
C GLU A 23 -14.74 -10.83 1.68
N ILE A 24 -13.82 -10.38 2.53
CA ILE A 24 -12.43 -10.82 2.55
C ILE A 24 -12.34 -12.31 2.85
N THR A 25 -13.03 -12.77 3.90
CA THR A 25 -13.03 -14.19 4.28
C THR A 25 -13.68 -15.11 3.25
N ALA A 26 -14.63 -14.59 2.49
CA ALA A 26 -15.23 -15.31 1.37
C ALA A 26 -14.31 -15.38 0.14
N ALA A 27 -13.41 -14.41 -0.04
CA ALA A 27 -12.53 -14.31 -1.20
C ALA A 27 -11.15 -14.95 -0.99
N LEU A 28 -10.66 -15.00 0.26
CA LEU A 28 -9.30 -15.41 0.61
C LEU A 28 -9.30 -16.49 1.70
N PRO A 29 -8.47 -17.56 1.55
CA PRO A 29 -8.38 -18.60 2.57
C PRO A 29 -7.83 -18.04 3.91
N ALA A 30 -8.55 -18.26 5.01
CA ALA A 30 -8.19 -17.73 6.33
C ALA A 30 -6.85 -18.29 6.87
N GLY A 31 -6.48 -19.52 6.49
CA GLY A 31 -5.23 -20.16 6.95
C GLY A 31 -3.96 -19.49 6.42
N ASP A 32 -4.06 -18.75 5.33
CA ASP A 32 -2.93 -18.09 4.65
C ASP A 32 -2.94 -16.57 4.82
N LEU A 33 -3.93 -16.03 5.53
CA LEU A 33 -4.20 -14.59 5.63
C LEU A 33 -3.80 -14.03 7.00
N GLU A 34 -3.09 -12.90 6.98
CA GLU A 34 -2.99 -11.93 8.07
C GLU A 34 -3.75 -10.67 7.64
N LEU A 35 -4.84 -10.35 8.34
CA LEU A 35 -5.62 -9.13 8.07
C LEU A 35 -5.24 -8.05 9.09
N ILE A 36 -4.61 -6.97 8.62
CA ILE A 36 -4.16 -5.85 9.45
C ILE A 36 -5.12 -4.68 9.20
N LEU A 37 -5.98 -4.42 10.18
CA LEU A 37 -6.89 -3.28 10.20
C LEU A 37 -6.21 -2.16 10.99
N VAL A 38 -6.02 -1.00 10.36
CA VAL A 38 -5.38 0.14 11.01
C VAL A 38 -6.39 1.24 11.21
N ASP A 39 -6.84 1.41 12.45
CA ASP A 39 -7.79 2.45 12.83
C ASP A 39 -7.06 3.79 13.03
N ASP A 40 -7.41 4.77 12.22
CA ASP A 40 -6.85 6.12 12.25
C ASP A 40 -7.62 7.02 13.22
N CYS A 41 -7.83 6.53 14.45
CA CYS A 41 -8.56 7.21 15.54
C CYS A 41 -10.03 7.47 15.18
N SER A 42 -10.79 6.40 14.88
CA SER A 42 -12.24 6.49 14.66
C SER A 42 -12.99 6.99 15.89
N THR A 43 -14.06 7.74 15.67
CA THR A 43 -14.92 8.31 16.71
C THR A 43 -16.32 7.66 16.76
N ASP A 44 -16.54 6.68 15.89
CA ASP A 44 -17.76 5.89 15.77
C ASP A 44 -17.52 4.44 16.27
N ALA A 45 -18.45 3.53 15.99
CA ALA A 45 -18.35 2.13 16.40
C ALA A 45 -17.45 1.27 15.49
N THR A 46 -16.56 1.86 14.66
CA THR A 46 -15.72 1.11 13.70
C THR A 46 -14.97 -0.03 14.37
N VAL A 47 -14.19 0.25 15.42
CA VAL A 47 -13.38 -0.76 16.12
C VAL A 47 -14.24 -1.80 16.81
N ALA A 48 -15.33 -1.36 17.43
CA ALA A 48 -16.27 -2.25 18.14
C ALA A 48 -16.99 -3.24 17.20
N ASN A 49 -17.16 -2.86 15.92
CA ASN A 49 -17.82 -3.68 14.91
C ASN A 49 -16.86 -4.64 14.17
N ILE A 50 -15.57 -4.66 14.51
CA ILE A 50 -14.61 -5.62 13.92
C ILE A 50 -14.91 -7.02 14.43
N PRO A 51 -15.20 -8.00 13.55
CA PRO A 51 -15.40 -9.39 13.96
C PRO A 51 -14.14 -10.00 14.57
N HIS A 52 -14.30 -10.81 15.60
CA HIS A 52 -13.18 -11.51 16.25
C HIS A 52 -12.72 -12.74 15.46
N HIS A 53 -11.53 -12.65 14.87
CA HIS A 53 -10.85 -13.76 14.21
C HIS A 53 -9.37 -13.77 14.55
N SER A 54 -8.76 -14.95 14.70
CA SER A 54 -7.35 -15.09 15.08
C SER A 54 -6.36 -14.56 14.03
N PHE A 55 -6.79 -14.42 12.79
CA PHE A 55 -5.99 -13.85 11.69
C PHE A 55 -6.11 -12.32 11.57
N ILE A 56 -6.97 -11.67 12.38
CA ILE A 56 -7.13 -10.21 12.41
C ILE A 56 -6.24 -9.60 13.46
N ARG A 57 -5.48 -8.58 13.06
CA ARG A 57 -4.74 -7.67 13.95
C ARG A 57 -5.26 -6.27 13.77
N VAL A 58 -5.59 -5.61 14.87
CA VAL A 58 -6.02 -4.21 14.88
C VAL A 58 -4.88 -3.36 15.42
N LEU A 59 -4.52 -2.31 14.67
CA LEU A 59 -3.61 -1.25 15.11
C LEU A 59 -4.42 0.02 15.26
N GLU A 60 -4.41 0.62 16.44
CA GLU A 60 -5.18 1.82 16.74
C GLU A 60 -4.26 3.02 16.94
N PHE A 61 -4.54 4.12 16.28
CA PHE A 61 -3.83 5.37 16.48
C PHE A 61 -4.45 6.19 17.62
N SER A 62 -3.61 6.81 18.42
CA SER A 62 -4.05 7.73 19.49
C SER A 62 -4.61 9.05 18.95
N GLU A 63 -4.35 9.40 17.70
CA GLU A 63 -4.84 10.59 17.02
C GLU A 63 -4.91 10.36 15.50
N ASN A 64 -5.81 11.08 14.81
CA ASN A 64 -5.94 10.97 13.36
C ASN A 64 -4.70 11.53 12.64
N ARG A 65 -4.01 10.67 11.91
CA ARG A 65 -2.80 10.99 11.12
C ARG A 65 -2.99 10.84 9.62
N GLY A 66 -4.16 10.36 9.21
CA GLY A 66 -4.59 10.22 7.82
C GLY A 66 -4.16 8.92 7.16
N GLN A 67 -4.84 8.58 6.07
CA GLN A 67 -4.73 7.33 5.33
C GLN A 67 -3.28 6.90 5.03
N SER A 68 -2.38 7.85 4.72
CA SER A 68 -0.98 7.50 4.42
C SER A 68 -0.25 6.94 5.62
N ALA A 69 -0.49 7.50 6.82
CA ALA A 69 0.13 7.01 8.05
C ALA A 69 -0.42 5.65 8.43
N ALA A 70 -1.75 5.47 8.36
CA ALA A 70 -2.39 4.19 8.67
C ALA A 70 -1.93 3.09 7.70
N MET A 71 -1.90 3.38 6.40
CA MET A 71 -1.41 2.43 5.40
C MET A 71 0.06 2.08 5.63
N HIS A 72 0.92 3.06 5.89
CA HIS A 72 2.34 2.83 6.17
C HIS A 72 2.54 1.98 7.42
N ALA A 73 1.84 2.28 8.52
CA ALA A 73 1.93 1.50 9.75
C ALA A 73 1.54 0.03 9.52
N GLY A 74 0.46 -0.22 8.79
CA GLY A 74 0.04 -1.57 8.44
C GLY A 74 1.05 -2.30 7.55
N ILE A 75 1.61 -1.62 6.54
CA ILE A 75 2.66 -2.20 5.68
C ILE A 75 3.90 -2.60 6.49
N MET A 76 4.33 -1.74 7.42
CA MET A 76 5.50 -2.01 8.27
C MET A 76 5.24 -3.12 9.29
N ALA A 77 4.00 -3.28 9.75
CA ALA A 77 3.58 -4.35 10.67
C ALA A 77 3.35 -5.70 9.98
N ALA A 78 3.29 -5.74 8.65
CA ALA A 78 3.04 -6.95 7.87
C ALA A 78 4.14 -7.99 8.05
N THR A 79 3.75 -9.26 8.25
CA THR A 79 4.68 -10.38 8.50
C THR A 79 4.79 -11.34 7.32
N ALA A 80 3.81 -11.35 6.41
CA ALA A 80 3.82 -12.23 5.24
C ALA A 80 4.81 -11.74 4.15
N PRO A 81 5.26 -12.64 3.25
CA PRO A 81 6.13 -12.30 2.13
C PRO A 81 5.48 -11.41 1.07
N VAL A 82 4.14 -11.33 1.06
CA VAL A 82 3.35 -10.52 0.14
C VAL A 82 2.36 -9.66 0.93
N ILE A 83 2.23 -8.41 0.53
CA ILE A 83 1.32 -7.43 1.13
C ILE A 83 0.29 -7.01 0.09
N ALA A 84 -0.98 -7.03 0.45
CA ALA A 84 -2.05 -6.41 -0.33
C ALA A 84 -2.58 -5.17 0.39
N LEU A 85 -2.99 -4.16 -0.35
CA LEU A 85 -3.57 -2.91 0.15
C LEU A 85 -4.99 -2.78 -0.36
N LEU A 86 -5.93 -2.48 0.52
CA LEU A 86 -7.34 -2.31 0.22
C LEU A 86 -7.91 -1.11 1.01
N ASP A 87 -8.94 -0.44 0.48
CA ASP A 87 -9.68 0.57 1.23
C ASP A 87 -10.82 -0.06 2.04
N GLY A 88 -11.21 0.59 3.16
CA GLY A 88 -12.28 0.14 4.05
C GLY A 88 -13.71 0.40 3.55
N ASP A 89 -13.89 1.09 2.41
CA ASP A 89 -15.17 1.63 1.94
C ASP A 89 -15.96 0.72 0.97
N LEU A 90 -15.58 -0.56 0.87
CA LEU A 90 -16.20 -1.60 0.02
C LEU A 90 -16.20 -1.30 -1.49
N GLN A 91 -15.45 -0.29 -1.96
CA GLN A 91 -15.39 0.04 -3.39
C GLN A 91 -14.51 -0.93 -4.18
N ASN A 92 -13.45 -1.45 -3.58
CA ASN A 92 -12.58 -2.46 -4.19
C ASN A 92 -13.13 -3.87 -3.90
N ASP A 93 -12.97 -4.79 -4.84
CA ASP A 93 -13.42 -6.18 -4.69
C ASP A 93 -12.26 -7.06 -4.22
N PRO A 94 -12.31 -7.68 -3.03
CA PRO A 94 -11.28 -8.62 -2.57
C PRO A 94 -11.07 -9.81 -3.51
N LYS A 95 -12.06 -10.15 -4.33
CA LYS A 95 -11.99 -11.24 -5.34
C LYS A 95 -10.97 -10.98 -6.45
N ASP A 96 -10.51 -9.75 -6.62
CA ASP A 96 -9.45 -9.42 -7.58
C ASP A 96 -8.06 -9.79 -7.07
N ILE A 97 -7.87 -9.95 -5.74
CA ILE A 97 -6.57 -10.23 -5.11
C ILE A 97 -5.92 -11.52 -5.63
N PRO A 98 -6.62 -12.66 -5.75
CA PRO A 98 -6.00 -13.88 -6.28
C PRO A 98 -5.40 -13.71 -7.69
N ALA A 99 -6.08 -12.99 -8.57
CA ALA A 99 -5.56 -12.71 -9.92
C ALA A 99 -4.33 -11.78 -9.87
N MET A 100 -4.31 -10.82 -8.94
CA MET A 100 -3.15 -9.94 -8.72
C MET A 100 -1.95 -10.69 -8.14
N LEU A 101 -2.18 -11.67 -7.25
CA LEU A 101 -1.13 -12.57 -6.74
C LEU A 101 -0.53 -13.42 -7.86
N ALA A 102 -1.37 -13.98 -8.75
CA ALA A 102 -0.91 -14.71 -9.92
C ALA A 102 -0.07 -13.82 -10.83
N LYS A 103 -0.48 -12.56 -11.05
CA LYS A 103 0.29 -11.58 -11.82
C LYS A 103 1.63 -11.24 -11.16
N LEU A 104 1.67 -11.11 -9.83
CA LEU A 104 2.90 -10.87 -9.07
C LEU A 104 3.90 -12.04 -9.24
N ALA A 105 3.38 -13.28 -9.31
CA ALA A 105 4.18 -14.49 -9.50
C ALA A 105 4.91 -14.55 -10.87
N GLU A 106 4.48 -13.78 -11.88
CA GLU A 106 5.17 -13.64 -13.16
C GLU A 106 6.52 -12.89 -13.07
N GLY A 107 6.97 -12.56 -11.85
CA GLY A 107 8.26 -11.89 -11.59
C GLY A 107 8.15 -10.38 -11.44
N TYR A 108 6.98 -9.87 -11.12
CA TYR A 108 6.79 -8.49 -10.69
C TYR A 108 6.95 -8.35 -9.18
N ASP A 109 7.30 -7.14 -8.74
CA ASP A 109 7.45 -6.80 -7.32
C ASP A 109 6.24 -6.02 -6.80
N LEU A 110 5.53 -5.31 -7.69
CA LEU A 110 4.30 -4.58 -7.41
C LEU A 110 3.31 -4.77 -8.56
N VAL A 111 2.06 -5.09 -8.23
CA VAL A 111 0.92 -5.08 -9.15
C VAL A 111 -0.07 -4.04 -8.68
N CYS A 112 -0.39 -3.08 -9.55
CA CYS A 112 -1.36 -2.03 -9.31
C CYS A 112 -2.68 -2.35 -10.01
N GLY A 113 -3.79 -2.29 -9.29
CA GLY A 113 -5.10 -2.30 -9.89
C GLY A 113 -5.39 -0.97 -10.60
N TYR A 114 -6.10 -1.00 -11.72
CA TYR A 114 -6.68 0.19 -12.32
C TYR A 114 -8.17 -0.01 -12.62
N ARG A 115 -8.96 1.03 -12.42
CA ARG A 115 -10.42 0.98 -12.56
C ARG A 115 -10.81 1.13 -14.04
N ALA A 116 -10.99 -0.01 -14.74
CA ALA A 116 -11.28 -0.03 -16.18
C ALA A 116 -12.67 0.55 -16.51
N LYS A 117 -13.68 0.30 -15.65
CA LYS A 117 -15.08 0.70 -15.88
C LYS A 117 -15.53 1.80 -14.90
N ARG A 118 -14.97 3.00 -15.01
CA ARG A 118 -15.43 4.14 -14.21
C ARG A 118 -16.73 4.70 -14.76
N LYS A 119 -17.76 4.78 -13.91
CA LYS A 119 -19.06 5.41 -14.23
C LYS A 119 -19.02 6.95 -14.15
N ASP A 120 -17.84 7.56 -14.36
CA ASP A 120 -17.66 9.02 -14.37
C ASP A 120 -18.13 9.63 -15.70
N THR A 121 -18.51 10.90 -15.67
CA THR A 121 -18.79 11.68 -16.89
C THR A 121 -17.57 11.72 -17.81
N ALA A 122 -17.79 11.87 -19.13
CA ALA A 122 -16.68 11.94 -20.10
C ALA A 122 -15.67 13.05 -19.76
N PHE A 123 -16.14 14.18 -19.26
CA PHE A 123 -15.28 15.29 -18.81
C PHE A 123 -14.39 14.93 -17.63
N LYS A 124 -14.95 14.31 -16.57
CA LYS A 124 -14.18 13.85 -15.41
C LYS A 124 -13.16 12.76 -15.79
N ARG A 125 -13.51 11.89 -16.72
CA ARG A 125 -12.57 10.87 -17.25
C ARG A 125 -11.39 11.51 -17.98
N LEU A 126 -11.66 12.50 -18.85
CA LEU A 126 -10.61 13.21 -19.58
C LEU A 126 -9.68 13.96 -18.61
N GLN A 127 -10.24 14.71 -17.66
CA GLN A 127 -9.48 15.43 -16.63
C GLN A 127 -8.60 14.47 -15.80
N SER A 128 -9.13 13.33 -15.37
CA SER A 128 -8.35 12.28 -14.67
C SER A 128 -7.23 11.71 -15.55
N ARG A 129 -7.50 11.47 -16.85
CA ARG A 129 -6.47 10.98 -17.78
C ARG A 129 -5.32 11.97 -17.94
N ILE A 130 -5.64 13.25 -18.14
CA ILE A 130 -4.63 14.31 -18.26
C ILE A 130 -3.81 14.41 -16.97
N ALA A 131 -4.46 14.48 -15.81
CA ALA A 131 -3.80 14.57 -14.51
C ALA A 131 -2.89 13.36 -14.27
N ASN A 132 -3.36 12.14 -14.52
CA ASN A 132 -2.56 10.93 -14.39
C ASN A 132 -1.41 10.85 -15.40
N PHE A 133 -1.62 11.30 -16.64
CA PHE A 133 -0.56 11.35 -17.65
C PHE A 133 0.56 12.32 -17.24
N VAL A 134 0.21 13.55 -16.84
CA VAL A 134 1.19 14.55 -16.35
C VAL A 134 1.95 14.00 -15.16
N ARG A 135 1.24 13.46 -14.15
CA ARG A 135 1.86 12.87 -12.97
C ARG A 135 2.80 11.72 -13.35
N SER A 136 2.31 10.75 -14.10
CA SER A 136 3.09 9.57 -14.51
C SER A 136 4.34 9.96 -15.33
N ARG A 137 4.20 10.95 -16.21
CA ARG A 137 5.34 11.49 -16.97
C ARG A 137 6.35 12.19 -16.08
N PHE A 138 5.88 12.85 -15.01
CA PHE A 138 6.71 13.60 -14.08
C PHE A 138 7.42 12.68 -13.07
N THR A 139 6.70 11.71 -12.49
CA THR A 139 7.24 10.77 -11.50
C THR A 139 7.92 9.56 -12.14
N GLY A 140 7.68 9.30 -13.42
CA GLY A 140 8.29 8.19 -14.15
C GLY A 140 7.69 6.82 -13.84
N ASP A 141 6.57 6.75 -13.08
CA ASP A 141 5.99 5.46 -12.64
C ASP A 141 5.29 4.68 -13.76
N GLY A 142 4.69 5.34 -14.74
CA GLY A 142 3.98 4.71 -15.85
C GLY A 142 2.59 4.21 -15.51
N VAL A 143 2.08 4.45 -14.29
CA VAL A 143 0.80 3.93 -13.78
C VAL A 143 -0.38 4.79 -14.22
N ARG A 144 -1.44 4.14 -14.72
CA ARG A 144 -2.66 4.80 -15.27
C ARG A 144 -3.59 5.35 -14.19
N ASP A 145 -3.71 4.64 -13.05
CA ASP A 145 -4.67 4.97 -12.00
C ASP A 145 -4.07 4.83 -10.59
N THR A 146 -3.39 5.87 -10.12
CA THR A 146 -2.86 5.88 -8.74
C THR A 146 -3.92 6.07 -7.67
N GLY A 147 -5.12 6.47 -8.06
CA GLY A 147 -6.26 6.58 -7.13
C GLY A 147 -6.91 5.24 -6.78
N CYS A 148 -6.52 4.15 -7.44
CA CYS A 148 -6.91 2.80 -7.02
C CYS A 148 -6.00 2.36 -5.88
N THR A 149 -6.57 2.08 -4.70
CA THR A 149 -5.80 1.62 -3.54
C THR A 149 -5.39 0.17 -3.66
N LEU A 150 -6.20 -0.65 -4.36
CA LEU A 150 -5.91 -2.07 -4.51
C LEU A 150 -4.56 -2.29 -5.21
N LYS A 151 -3.60 -2.75 -4.44
CA LYS A 151 -2.23 -3.04 -4.86
C LYS A 151 -1.73 -4.30 -4.15
N VAL A 152 -0.89 -5.07 -4.82
CA VAL A 152 -0.22 -6.23 -4.23
C VAL A 152 1.27 -6.06 -4.45
N LEU A 153 2.08 -6.18 -3.40
CA LEU A 153 3.52 -5.96 -3.44
C LEU A 153 4.27 -7.01 -2.63
N ARG A 154 5.51 -7.27 -3.03
CA ARG A 154 6.44 -8.09 -2.24
C ARG A 154 6.92 -7.28 -1.03
N THR A 155 7.06 -7.93 0.12
CA THR A 155 7.42 -7.27 1.38
C THR A 155 8.72 -6.45 1.31
N PRO A 156 9.79 -6.83 0.59
CA PRO A 156 10.97 -5.97 0.46
C PRO A 156 10.71 -4.61 -0.19
N CYS A 157 9.62 -4.45 -0.95
CA CYS A 157 9.25 -3.15 -1.53
C CYS A 157 8.91 -2.10 -0.47
N ARG A 158 8.55 -2.50 0.76
CA ARG A 158 8.25 -1.57 1.86
C ARG A 158 9.42 -0.66 2.20
N ASP A 159 10.66 -1.13 2.02
CA ASP A 159 11.87 -0.37 2.32
C ASP A 159 12.06 0.85 1.38
N CYS A 160 11.32 0.89 0.28
CA CYS A 160 11.27 2.04 -0.62
C CYS A 160 10.28 3.12 -0.16
N LEU A 161 9.41 2.83 0.81
CA LEU A 161 8.34 3.72 1.22
C LEU A 161 8.85 4.72 2.26
N ILE A 162 8.69 6.00 1.97
CA ILE A 162 9.01 7.10 2.87
C ILE A 162 7.70 7.75 3.27
N LEU A 163 7.44 7.80 4.58
CA LEU A 163 6.17 8.34 5.10
C LEU A 163 6.09 9.86 4.92
N PHE A 164 5.07 10.31 4.20
CA PHE A 164 4.60 11.70 4.15
C PHE A 164 3.11 11.74 3.85
N ARG A 165 2.45 12.85 4.11
CA ARG A 165 1.02 13.02 3.78
C ARG A 165 0.82 12.91 2.27
N GLY A 166 -0.02 11.96 1.82
CA GLY A 166 -0.24 11.70 0.38
C GLY A 166 0.62 10.59 -0.19
N MET A 167 1.56 9.97 0.58
CA MET A 167 2.44 8.89 0.15
C MET A 167 1.69 7.77 -0.59
N HIS A 168 0.51 7.38 -0.12
CA HIS A 168 -0.29 6.29 -0.71
C HIS A 168 -0.53 6.45 -2.23
N ARG A 169 -0.52 7.69 -2.74
CA ARG A 169 -0.66 7.99 -4.18
C ARG A 169 0.63 7.78 -4.97
N PHE A 170 1.76 7.76 -4.28
CA PHE A 170 3.10 7.66 -4.87
C PHE A 170 3.79 6.33 -4.61
N ILE A 171 3.11 5.36 -3.97
CA ILE A 171 3.62 4.00 -3.75
C ILE A 171 4.25 3.42 -5.03
N PRO A 172 3.59 3.48 -6.22
CA PRO A 172 4.19 2.97 -7.45
C PRO A 172 5.48 3.72 -7.84
N ALA A 173 5.49 5.04 -7.70
CA ALA A 173 6.66 5.85 -8.04
C ALA A 173 7.86 5.55 -7.13
N LEU A 174 7.61 5.44 -5.81
CA LEU A 174 8.63 5.13 -4.81
C LEU A 174 9.23 3.74 -5.04
N ILE A 175 8.37 2.72 -5.22
CA ILE A 175 8.79 1.33 -5.45
C ILE A 175 9.55 1.21 -6.78
N LYS A 176 9.06 1.82 -7.87
CA LYS A 176 9.77 1.85 -9.15
C LYS A 176 11.09 2.60 -9.05
N GLY A 177 11.10 3.74 -8.35
CA GLY A 177 12.32 4.47 -8.00
C GLY A 177 13.32 3.59 -7.25
N GLY A 178 12.86 2.67 -6.40
CA GLY A 178 13.64 1.61 -5.76
C GLY A 178 14.22 0.56 -6.70
N GLY A 179 13.87 0.54 -7.99
CA GLY A 179 14.38 -0.40 -8.99
C GLY A 179 13.53 -1.64 -9.17
N HIS A 180 12.35 -1.69 -8.55
CA HIS A 180 11.42 -2.82 -8.63
C HIS A 180 10.58 -2.82 -9.90
N ARG A 181 10.12 -4.00 -10.30
CA ARG A 181 9.31 -4.22 -11.51
C ARG A 181 7.83 -4.07 -11.19
N LEU A 182 7.14 -3.23 -11.96
CA LEU A 182 5.71 -2.96 -11.79
C LEU A 182 4.90 -3.55 -12.92
N ALA A 183 3.68 -4.01 -12.59
CA ALA A 183 2.62 -4.32 -13.55
C ALA A 183 1.32 -3.62 -13.15
N GLU A 184 0.41 -3.50 -14.11
CA GLU A 184 -0.96 -3.06 -13.89
C GLU A 184 -1.95 -4.08 -14.41
N MET A 185 -3.11 -4.20 -13.74
CA MET A 185 -4.23 -5.00 -14.25
C MET A 185 -5.57 -4.34 -13.96
N PRO A 186 -6.59 -4.60 -14.78
CA PRO A 186 -7.94 -4.09 -14.50
C PRO A 186 -8.51 -4.78 -13.27
N VAL A 187 -9.17 -3.99 -12.42
CA VAL A 187 -9.87 -4.48 -11.22
C VAL A 187 -11.31 -3.96 -11.19
N ASN A 188 -12.16 -4.67 -10.47
CA ASN A 188 -13.53 -4.27 -10.23
C ASN A 188 -13.57 -3.05 -9.29
N HIS A 189 -14.50 -2.15 -9.56
CA HIS A 189 -14.72 -0.99 -8.71
C HIS A 189 -16.21 -0.72 -8.58
N ARG A 190 -16.69 -0.78 -7.34
CA ARG A 190 -18.10 -0.61 -7.00
C ARG A 190 -18.42 0.84 -6.66
N PRO A 191 -19.65 1.29 -6.81
CA PRO A 191 -20.08 2.56 -6.23
C PRO A 191 -19.97 2.49 -4.70
N ARG A 192 -19.64 3.60 -4.05
CA ARG A 192 -19.63 3.70 -2.59
C ARG A 192 -21.03 3.45 -2.04
N ILE A 193 -21.16 2.59 -1.04
CA ILE A 193 -22.45 2.20 -0.42
C ILE A 193 -22.80 3.20 0.67
N SER A 194 -21.81 3.64 1.49
CA SER A 194 -22.02 4.58 2.61
C SER A 194 -20.84 5.55 2.73
N GLY A 195 -21.05 6.65 3.45
CA GLY A 195 -20.04 7.66 3.75
C GLY A 195 -20.02 8.86 2.79
N VAL A 196 -19.63 10.04 3.32
CA VAL A 196 -19.54 11.31 2.60
C VAL A 196 -18.09 11.56 2.21
N SER A 197 -17.83 12.05 0.99
CA SER A 197 -16.48 12.47 0.57
C SER A 197 -16.01 13.64 1.44
N LYS A 198 -15.04 13.39 2.32
CA LYS A 198 -14.62 14.29 3.41
C LYS A 198 -13.73 15.48 2.98
N TYR A 199 -13.49 15.72 1.66
CA TYR A 199 -12.51 16.72 1.22
C TYR A 199 -12.95 17.52 -0.01
N GLY A 200 -12.66 18.84 -0.01
CA GLY A 200 -12.86 19.75 -1.12
C GLY A 200 -11.92 19.53 -2.31
N PHE A 201 -12.34 19.90 -3.52
CA PHE A 201 -11.63 19.58 -4.77
C PHE A 201 -10.35 20.43 -5.00
N GLY A 202 -10.36 21.72 -4.63
CA GLY A 202 -9.27 22.67 -4.92
C GLY A 202 -7.99 22.39 -4.11
N ASP A 203 -8.12 22.21 -2.81
CA ASP A 203 -6.96 21.94 -1.92
C ASP A 203 -6.25 20.61 -2.25
N ARG A 204 -6.99 19.63 -2.75
CA ARG A 204 -6.44 18.35 -3.18
C ARG A 204 -5.52 18.46 -4.38
N ALA A 205 -5.91 19.28 -5.37
CA ALA A 205 -5.12 19.44 -6.59
C ALA A 205 -3.80 20.16 -6.31
N LEU A 206 -3.84 21.23 -5.51
CA LEU A 206 -2.64 22.00 -5.15
C LEU A 206 -1.65 21.13 -4.35
N ARG A 207 -2.13 20.46 -3.29
CA ARG A 207 -1.30 19.55 -2.48
C ARG A 207 -0.72 18.40 -3.30
N ALA A 208 -1.53 17.76 -4.15
CA ALA A 208 -1.05 16.68 -5.01
C ALA A 208 0.04 17.17 -6.00
N THR A 209 -0.05 18.39 -6.47
CA THR A 209 0.97 19.00 -7.35
C THR A 209 2.26 19.27 -6.57
N THR A 210 2.17 19.85 -5.38
CA THR A 210 3.34 20.08 -4.51
C THR A 210 4.03 18.77 -4.14
N ASP A 211 3.26 17.75 -3.73
CA ASP A 211 3.75 16.42 -3.40
C ASP A 211 4.50 15.79 -4.60
N MET A 212 3.99 16.00 -5.82
CA MET A 212 4.61 15.50 -7.04
C MET A 212 6.02 16.08 -7.25
N PHE A 213 6.23 17.38 -7.00
CA PHE A 213 7.56 17.98 -7.06
C PHE A 213 8.48 17.44 -5.97
N GLY A 214 7.99 17.30 -4.75
CA GLY A 214 8.73 16.71 -3.64
C GLY A 214 9.16 15.27 -3.94
N VAL A 215 8.27 14.43 -4.45
CA VAL A 215 8.58 13.06 -4.85
C VAL A 215 9.58 13.01 -6.01
N LYS A 216 9.42 13.88 -7.01
CA LYS A 216 10.40 13.96 -8.12
C LYS A 216 11.80 14.30 -7.63
N TRP A 217 11.90 15.29 -6.75
CA TRP A 217 13.18 15.66 -6.12
C TRP A 217 13.76 14.48 -5.34
N LEU A 218 12.95 13.83 -4.49
CA LEU A 218 13.36 12.67 -3.70
C LEU A 218 13.91 11.55 -4.60
N LEU A 219 13.17 11.17 -5.64
CA LEU A 219 13.57 10.12 -6.58
C LEU A 219 14.89 10.46 -7.31
N SER A 220 15.15 11.74 -7.58
CA SER A 220 16.40 12.18 -8.20
C SER A 220 17.62 12.13 -7.25
N ARG A 221 17.37 12.01 -5.94
CA ARG A 221 18.41 11.99 -4.90
C ARG A 221 18.54 10.62 -4.22
N GLN A 222 17.78 9.62 -4.62
CA GLN A 222 17.92 8.27 -4.08
C GLN A 222 19.31 7.70 -4.31
N CYS A 223 19.95 7.27 -3.22
CA CYS A 223 21.21 6.52 -3.26
C CYS A 223 20.89 5.03 -3.05
N ARG A 224 21.51 4.18 -3.87
CA ARG A 224 21.42 2.72 -3.73
C ARG A 224 22.80 2.20 -3.39
N TYR A 225 22.88 1.27 -2.46
CA TYR A 225 24.13 0.60 -2.13
C TYR A 225 23.88 -0.89 -1.90
N GLN A 226 24.94 -1.68 -2.09
CA GLN A 226 24.95 -3.09 -1.71
C GLN A 226 26.13 -3.27 -0.74
N VAL A 227 25.84 -3.89 0.39
CA VAL A 227 26.88 -4.25 1.36
C VAL A 227 27.50 -5.57 0.91
N LYS A 228 28.81 -5.59 0.69
CA LYS A 228 29.54 -6.83 0.49
C LYS A 228 29.51 -7.64 1.79
N PRO A 229 29.56 -8.98 1.74
CA PRO A 229 29.69 -9.79 2.94
C PRO A 229 30.90 -9.34 3.76
N PRO A 230 30.81 -9.33 5.10
CA PRO A 230 31.91 -8.92 5.96
C PRO A 230 33.14 -9.77 5.65
N ARG A 231 34.29 -9.13 5.55
CA ARG A 231 35.56 -9.86 5.45
C ARG A 231 35.81 -10.57 6.77
N PRO A 232 36.26 -11.84 6.77
CA PRO A 232 36.70 -12.47 8.00
C PRO A 232 37.83 -11.62 8.61
N VAL A 233 37.65 -11.22 9.86
CA VAL A 233 38.72 -10.58 10.63
C VAL A 233 39.72 -11.70 10.92
N PRO A 234 41.04 -11.52 10.58
CA PRO A 234 42.06 -12.49 10.98
C PRO A 234 41.98 -12.65 12.49
N THR A 235 41.80 -13.86 12.97
CA THR A 235 41.94 -14.19 14.38
C THR A 235 43.39 -13.92 14.73
N GLU A 236 43.59 -13.03 15.70
CA GLU A 236 44.92 -12.74 16.26
C GLU A 236 45.55 -14.08 16.65
N THR A 237 46.62 -14.46 15.99
CA THR A 237 47.39 -15.66 16.38
C THR A 237 47.85 -15.46 17.78
N ALA A 238 47.55 -16.42 18.66
CA ALA A 238 48.03 -16.40 20.05
C ALA A 238 49.53 -16.09 20.10
N PRO A 239 49.97 -15.26 21.01
CA PRO A 239 51.41 -14.95 21.16
C PRO A 239 52.22 -16.22 21.33
N PRO A 240 53.40 -16.33 20.74
CA PRO A 240 54.24 -17.50 20.87
C PRO A 240 54.54 -17.77 22.35
N THR A 241 54.37 -19.01 22.76
CA THR A 241 54.71 -19.47 24.11
C THR A 241 56.20 -19.19 24.37
N PRO A 242 56.58 -18.57 25.49
CA PRO A 242 57.98 -18.32 25.80
C PRO A 242 58.76 -19.65 25.92
N PRO A 243 60.02 -19.72 25.47
CA PRO A 243 60.82 -20.92 25.62
C PRO A 243 61.09 -21.21 27.12
N VAL A 244 61.05 -22.50 27.48
CA VAL A 244 61.38 -23.03 28.81
C VAL A 244 62.90 -22.96 29.06
#